data_953f0bb1b5c0203a353a493aa0861d36
#
_entry.id   953f0bb1b5c0203a353a493aa0861d36
#
_cell.length_a   1.000
_cell.length_b   1.000
_cell.length_c   1.000
_cell.angle_alpha   90.00
_cell.angle_beta   90.00
_cell.angle_gamma   90.00
#
_symmetry.space_group_name_H-M   'P 1'
#
loop_
_entity.id
_entity.type
_entity.pdbx_description
1 polymer ?
#
loop_
_entity_poly.entity_id
_entity_poly.type
_entity_poly.pdbx_seq_one_letter_code
_entity_poly.pdbx_strand_id
1 'polypeptide(L)'
;KLEGAHQLNNISVALKTTEVIKDLYKLNVKKNQIIKSVKNVGNPGRYEVISDNPILIIDVSHNVHSIQTLIKNFQLKNPDKKVNILLGMLKEKNPIKCINLLLKIAKKIYLTEVPNPRTFDPNKVLELLKNKRISYISNDEIPALLNKKDDFILTGSIYLIGSLIKKKYVRLKK
;
A
#
# COMPACT_ATOMS: atom_id res chain seq x y z
N LYS A 1 -0.13 12.48 7.21
CA LYS A 1 0.97 13.22 6.56
C LYS A 1 1.47 12.41 5.38
N LEU A 2 1.88 13.08 4.29
CA LEU A 2 2.47 12.42 3.13
C LEU A 2 3.89 11.97 3.47
N GLU A 3 4.22 10.70 3.23
CA GLU A 3 5.53 10.12 3.53
C GLU A 3 6.21 9.57 2.27
N GLY A 4 7.54 9.75 2.22
CA GLY A 4 8.41 9.27 1.15
C GLY A 4 8.82 10.34 0.13
N ALA A 5 10.05 10.23 -0.39
CA ALA A 5 10.64 11.21 -1.32
C ALA A 5 9.81 11.43 -2.61
N HIS A 6 9.10 10.39 -3.08
CA HIS A 6 8.20 10.49 -4.24
C HIS A 6 7.04 11.46 -4.01
N GLN A 7 6.65 11.71 -2.74
CA GLN A 7 5.59 12.67 -2.43
C GLN A 7 6.05 14.12 -2.64
N LEU A 8 7.34 14.41 -2.51
CA LEU A 8 7.89 15.73 -2.83
C LEU A 8 7.67 16.05 -4.33
N ASN A 9 7.93 15.08 -5.21
CA ASN A 9 7.66 15.24 -6.64
C ASN A 9 6.15 15.45 -6.91
N ASN A 10 5.29 14.65 -6.28
CA ASN A 10 3.84 14.79 -6.41
C ASN A 10 3.35 16.17 -5.94
N ILE A 11 3.86 16.65 -4.80
CA ILE A 11 3.56 17.98 -4.27
C ILE A 11 4.05 19.06 -5.24
N SER A 12 5.26 18.95 -5.79
CA SER A 12 5.82 19.91 -6.74
C SER A 12 4.96 20.02 -8.00
N VAL A 13 4.49 18.88 -8.55
CA VAL A 13 3.57 18.87 -9.69
C VAL A 13 2.23 19.51 -9.31
N ALA A 14 1.66 19.15 -8.16
CA ALA A 14 0.40 19.73 -7.70
C ALA A 14 0.49 21.24 -7.48
N LEU A 15 1.60 21.73 -6.91
CA LEU A 15 1.85 23.18 -6.72
C LEU A 15 1.94 23.89 -8.07
N LYS A 16 2.70 23.33 -9.02
CA LYS A 16 2.81 23.93 -10.36
C LYS A 16 1.48 23.95 -11.10
N THR A 17 0.71 22.87 -11.02
CA THR A 17 -0.64 22.80 -11.57
C THR A 17 -1.55 23.88 -10.93
N THR A 18 -1.46 24.06 -9.62
CA THR A 18 -2.23 25.08 -8.90
C THR A 18 -1.86 26.51 -9.37
N GLU A 19 -0.57 26.79 -9.59
CA GLU A 19 -0.12 28.07 -10.16
C GLU A 19 -0.74 28.32 -11.53
N VAL A 20 -0.62 27.34 -12.44
CA VAL A 20 -1.16 27.47 -13.82
C VAL A 20 -2.67 27.69 -13.79
N ILE A 21 -3.41 26.92 -13.00
CA ILE A 21 -4.86 27.04 -12.88
C ILE A 21 -5.24 28.41 -12.28
N LYS A 22 -4.53 28.85 -11.24
CA LYS A 22 -4.74 30.15 -10.63
C LYS A 22 -4.62 31.29 -11.64
N ASP A 23 -3.57 31.26 -12.47
CA ASP A 23 -3.30 32.30 -13.46
C ASP A 23 -4.32 32.25 -14.60
N LEU A 24 -4.65 31.05 -15.09
CA LEU A 24 -5.59 30.83 -16.18
C LEU A 24 -7.03 31.29 -15.84
N TYR A 25 -7.48 30.95 -14.64
CA TYR A 25 -8.85 31.26 -14.19
C TYR A 25 -8.93 32.47 -13.25
N LYS A 26 -7.82 33.21 -13.07
CA LYS A 26 -7.73 34.42 -12.20
C LYS A 26 -8.23 34.14 -10.77
N LEU A 27 -7.91 32.96 -10.23
CA LEU A 27 -8.39 32.56 -8.91
C LEU A 27 -7.61 33.27 -7.80
N ASN A 28 -8.32 33.77 -6.78
CA ASN A 28 -7.69 34.40 -5.62
C ASN A 28 -7.26 33.35 -4.58
N VAL A 29 -6.23 32.56 -4.90
CA VAL A 29 -5.66 31.55 -3.98
C VAL A 29 -4.41 32.12 -3.33
N LYS A 30 -4.43 32.26 -2.00
CA LYS A 30 -3.30 32.79 -1.21
C LYS A 30 -2.28 31.69 -0.90
N LYS A 31 -1.00 32.06 -0.88
CA LYS A 31 0.12 31.15 -0.54
C LYS A 31 -0.10 30.38 0.76
N ASN A 32 -0.62 31.05 1.79
CA ASN A 32 -0.91 30.41 3.08
C ASN A 32 -1.97 29.31 3.01
N GLN A 33 -2.97 29.44 2.11
CA GLN A 33 -3.98 28.41 1.88
C GLN A 33 -3.34 27.17 1.24
N ILE A 34 -2.46 27.36 0.27
CA ILE A 34 -1.73 26.28 -0.38
C ILE A 34 -0.85 25.54 0.65
N ILE A 35 -0.07 26.28 1.44
CA ILE A 35 0.79 25.68 2.49
C ILE A 35 -0.04 24.89 3.50
N LYS A 36 -1.17 25.45 3.97
CA LYS A 36 -2.08 24.79 4.90
C LYS A 36 -2.66 23.51 4.30
N SER A 37 -3.07 23.56 3.02
CA SER A 37 -3.59 22.38 2.31
C SER A 37 -2.56 21.28 2.19
N VAL A 38 -1.32 21.59 1.77
CA VAL A 38 -0.23 20.61 1.67
C VAL A 38 0.12 19.98 3.02
N LYS A 39 0.10 20.78 4.11
CA LYS A 39 0.37 20.27 5.47
C LYS A 39 -0.72 19.33 5.97
N ASN A 40 -1.97 19.55 5.57
CA ASN A 40 -3.14 18.83 6.06
C ASN A 40 -3.60 17.73 5.12
N VAL A 41 -3.07 17.65 3.90
CA VAL A 41 -3.46 16.60 2.97
C VAL A 41 -3.01 15.25 3.49
N GLY A 42 -3.95 14.34 3.62
CA GLY A 42 -3.74 12.92 3.85
C GLY A 42 -3.99 12.15 2.56
N ASN A 43 -3.28 11.07 2.37
CA ASN A 43 -3.55 10.14 1.27
C ASN A 43 -3.78 8.74 1.87
N PRO A 44 -5.02 8.43 2.26
CA PRO A 44 -5.35 7.17 2.91
C PRO A 44 -4.85 5.97 2.11
N GLY A 45 -4.27 4.99 2.80
CA GLY A 45 -3.72 3.80 2.16
C GLY A 45 -2.38 4.02 1.42
N ARG A 46 -1.67 5.13 1.65
CA ARG A 46 -0.32 5.36 1.12
C ARG A 46 0.71 5.34 2.23
N TYR A 47 1.36 4.18 2.42
CA TYR A 47 2.28 3.90 3.53
C TYR A 47 1.69 4.34 4.89
N GLU A 48 0.43 4.01 5.12
CA GLU A 48 -0.28 4.42 6.31
C GLU A 48 0.04 3.48 7.46
N VAL A 49 0.74 3.98 8.47
CA VAL A 49 1.09 3.22 9.67
C VAL A 49 -0.10 3.25 10.62
N ILE A 50 -0.80 2.13 10.73
CA ILE A 50 -1.96 1.95 11.63
C ILE A 50 -1.50 1.67 13.05
N SER A 51 -0.46 0.86 13.22
CA SER A 51 0.17 0.53 14.50
C SER A 51 1.67 0.37 14.33
N ASP A 52 2.43 0.71 15.37
CA ASP A 52 3.88 0.55 15.41
C ASP A 52 4.30 -0.69 16.22
N ASN A 53 3.41 -1.22 17.08
CA ASN A 53 3.67 -2.42 17.88
C ASN A 53 2.37 -3.19 18.18
N PRO A 54 2.08 -4.32 17.51
CA PRO A 54 2.81 -4.81 16.35
C PRO A 54 2.69 -3.85 15.15
N ILE A 55 3.65 -3.91 14.22
CA ILE A 55 3.62 -3.09 13.00
C ILE A 55 2.42 -3.50 12.16
N LEU A 56 1.56 -2.53 11.83
CA LEU A 56 0.52 -2.70 10.84
C LEU A 56 0.56 -1.52 9.86
N ILE A 57 0.95 -1.80 8.63
CA ILE A 57 1.04 -0.80 7.55
C ILE A 57 0.03 -1.17 6.46
N ILE A 58 -0.67 -0.16 5.96
CA ILE A 58 -1.53 -0.26 4.78
C ILE A 58 -0.91 0.54 3.64
N ASP A 59 -0.77 -0.11 2.47
CA ASP A 59 -0.29 0.58 1.27
C ASP A 59 -0.96 0.02 0.01
N VAL A 60 -1.58 0.87 -0.80
CA VAL A 60 -2.25 0.49 -2.05
C VAL A 60 -1.30 0.31 -3.24
N SER A 61 -0.02 0.03 -3.00
CA SER A 61 0.94 -0.31 -4.05
C SER A 61 0.45 -1.51 -4.86
N HIS A 62 0.35 -1.34 -6.17
CA HIS A 62 -0.32 -2.29 -7.05
C HIS A 62 0.44 -2.56 -8.36
N ASN A 63 1.67 -2.10 -8.47
CA ASN A 63 2.57 -2.35 -9.59
C ASN A 63 4.03 -2.39 -9.13
N VAL A 64 4.91 -2.82 -10.00
CA VAL A 64 6.34 -3.02 -9.71
C VAL A 64 6.99 -1.77 -9.11
N HIS A 65 6.75 -0.60 -9.70
CA HIS A 65 7.35 0.66 -9.24
C HIS A 65 6.87 1.06 -7.83
N SER A 66 5.56 1.00 -7.59
CA SER A 66 5.02 1.34 -6.27
C SER A 66 5.44 0.34 -5.19
N ILE A 67 5.55 -0.95 -5.51
CA ILE A 67 6.10 -1.98 -4.60
C ILE A 67 7.58 -1.70 -4.26
N GLN A 68 8.39 -1.28 -5.23
CA GLN A 68 9.78 -0.86 -4.95
C GLN A 68 9.83 0.32 -3.97
N THR A 69 8.95 1.29 -4.15
CA THR A 69 8.83 2.45 -3.25
C THR A 69 8.40 2.03 -1.85
N LEU A 70 7.41 1.14 -1.73
CA LEU A 70 6.97 0.57 -0.45
C LEU A 70 8.14 -0.11 0.28
N ILE A 71 8.89 -0.98 -0.42
CA ILE A 71 10.04 -1.68 0.14
C ILE A 71 11.09 -0.69 0.64
N LYS A 72 11.46 0.30 -0.18
CA LYS A 72 12.42 1.34 0.19
C LYS A 72 11.99 2.10 1.45
N ASN A 73 10.73 2.53 1.51
CA ASN A 73 10.20 3.25 2.67
C ASN A 73 10.18 2.37 3.93
N PHE A 74 9.84 1.09 3.79
CA PHE A 74 9.85 0.14 4.91
C PHE A 74 11.26 -0.08 5.45
N GLN A 75 12.24 -0.33 4.58
CA GLN A 75 13.62 -0.58 4.96
C GLN A 75 14.30 0.64 5.60
N LEU A 76 14.00 1.86 5.12
CA LEU A 76 14.50 3.09 5.73
C LEU A 76 14.06 3.25 7.18
N LYS A 77 12.84 2.82 7.52
CA LYS A 77 12.28 2.94 8.87
C LYS A 77 12.55 1.73 9.76
N ASN A 78 12.74 0.57 9.15
CA ASN A 78 12.88 -0.71 9.80
C ASN A 78 14.03 -1.51 9.15
N PRO A 79 15.28 -1.06 9.34
CA PRO A 79 16.42 -1.76 8.77
C PRO A 79 16.45 -3.22 9.26
N ASP A 80 16.77 -4.15 8.38
CA ASP A 80 16.90 -5.60 8.64
C ASP A 80 15.64 -6.32 9.14
N LYS A 81 14.54 -5.61 9.39
CA LYS A 81 13.29 -6.20 9.85
C LYS A 81 12.57 -6.93 8.72
N LYS A 82 12.01 -8.11 9.03
CA LYS A 82 11.10 -8.85 8.15
C LYS A 82 9.69 -8.79 8.71
N VAL A 83 8.70 -8.74 7.82
CA VAL A 83 7.31 -8.55 8.15
C VAL A 83 6.42 -9.53 7.36
N ASN A 84 5.30 -9.94 7.90
CA ASN A 84 4.31 -10.68 7.14
C ASN A 84 3.61 -9.74 6.15
N ILE A 85 3.28 -10.24 4.97
CA ILE A 85 2.63 -9.46 3.92
C ILE A 85 1.33 -10.13 3.52
N LEU A 86 0.22 -9.41 3.58
CA LEU A 86 -1.03 -9.81 2.94
C LEU A 86 -1.10 -9.11 1.58
N LEU A 87 -1.14 -9.89 0.50
CA LEU A 87 -1.08 -9.42 -0.87
C LEU A 87 -2.27 -9.89 -1.68
N GLY A 88 -3.02 -8.94 -2.24
CA GLY A 88 -4.03 -9.22 -3.27
C GLY A 88 -3.89 -8.24 -4.42
N MET A 89 -3.79 -8.73 -5.66
CA MET A 89 -3.51 -7.93 -6.85
C MET A 89 -4.42 -8.27 -8.03
N LEU A 90 -4.44 -7.41 -9.02
CA LEU A 90 -5.02 -7.70 -10.33
C LEU A 90 -3.98 -8.42 -11.20
N LYS A 91 -4.45 -9.35 -12.04
CA LYS A 91 -3.59 -10.20 -12.90
C LYS A 91 -2.68 -9.43 -13.84
N GLU A 92 -3.15 -8.29 -14.36
CA GLU A 92 -2.39 -7.44 -15.29
C GLU A 92 -1.30 -6.58 -14.63
N LYS A 93 -1.17 -6.61 -13.31
CA LYS A 93 -0.20 -5.80 -12.54
C LYS A 93 1.12 -6.50 -12.25
N ASN A 94 1.39 -7.59 -12.97
CA ASN A 94 2.64 -8.35 -12.88
C ASN A 94 2.90 -8.92 -11.45
N PRO A 95 1.97 -9.72 -10.90
CA PRO A 95 2.02 -10.19 -9.51
C PRO A 95 3.29 -10.97 -9.20
N ILE A 96 3.78 -11.83 -10.10
CA ILE A 96 5.01 -12.61 -9.92
C ILE A 96 6.21 -11.69 -9.61
N LYS A 97 6.40 -10.66 -10.42
CA LYS A 97 7.51 -9.71 -10.23
C LYS A 97 7.37 -8.93 -8.93
N CYS A 98 6.15 -8.53 -8.57
CA CYS A 98 5.86 -7.85 -7.31
C CYS A 98 6.15 -8.74 -6.10
N ILE A 99 5.74 -10.00 -6.13
CA ILE A 99 6.00 -10.98 -5.06
C ILE A 99 7.51 -11.22 -4.89
N ASN A 100 8.25 -11.42 -5.98
CA ASN A 100 9.70 -11.60 -5.93
C ASN A 100 10.42 -10.39 -5.29
N LEU A 101 9.94 -9.18 -5.54
CA LEU A 101 10.46 -7.98 -4.87
C LEU A 101 10.12 -7.98 -3.37
N LEU A 102 8.87 -8.28 -3.01
CA LEU A 102 8.39 -8.29 -1.63
C LEU A 102 9.09 -9.34 -0.77
N LEU A 103 9.57 -10.44 -1.34
CA LEU A 103 10.37 -11.44 -0.64
C LEU A 103 11.64 -10.87 0.02
N LYS A 104 12.12 -9.71 -0.43
CA LYS A 104 13.26 -9.01 0.17
C LYS A 104 12.99 -8.54 1.60
N ILE A 105 11.73 -8.23 1.93
CA ILE A 105 11.32 -7.76 3.26
C ILE A 105 10.33 -8.71 3.95
N ALA A 106 9.89 -9.75 3.26
CA ALA A 106 8.88 -10.66 3.80
C ALA A 106 9.46 -11.72 4.73
N LYS A 107 8.83 -11.89 5.90
CA LYS A 107 8.88 -13.12 6.68
C LYS A 107 8.06 -14.21 5.99
N LYS A 108 6.80 -13.90 5.69
CA LYS A 108 5.86 -14.72 4.91
C LYS A 108 4.95 -13.83 4.07
N ILE A 109 4.52 -14.30 2.89
CA ILE A 109 3.55 -13.65 2.03
C ILE A 109 2.29 -14.51 1.98
N TYR A 110 1.17 -13.91 2.35
CA TYR A 110 -0.16 -14.49 2.26
C TYR A 110 -0.86 -13.90 1.03
N LEU A 111 -1.11 -14.73 0.04
CA LEU A 111 -1.82 -14.35 -1.17
C LEU A 111 -3.32 -14.49 -0.94
N THR A 112 -4.09 -13.50 -1.38
CA THR A 112 -5.55 -13.54 -1.31
C THR A 112 -6.17 -12.95 -2.56
N GLU A 113 -7.40 -13.31 -2.83
CA GLU A 113 -8.18 -12.73 -3.93
C GLU A 113 -8.66 -11.32 -3.57
N VAL A 114 -8.79 -10.47 -4.57
CA VAL A 114 -9.44 -9.17 -4.42
C VAL A 114 -10.88 -9.25 -4.97
N PRO A 115 -11.83 -8.47 -4.43
CA PRO A 115 -13.22 -8.47 -4.91
C PRO A 115 -13.35 -7.77 -6.26
N ASN A 116 -12.71 -8.36 -7.28
CA ASN A 116 -12.69 -7.87 -8.65
C ASN A 116 -12.49 -9.06 -9.59
N PRO A 117 -13.24 -9.18 -10.71
CA PRO A 117 -13.10 -10.30 -11.65
C PRO A 117 -11.72 -10.40 -12.33
N ARG A 118 -10.91 -9.34 -12.26
CA ARG A 118 -9.52 -9.33 -12.73
C ARG A 118 -8.52 -9.75 -11.66
N THR A 119 -8.98 -10.31 -10.52
CA THR A 119 -8.06 -10.82 -9.50
C THR A 119 -7.09 -11.84 -10.10
N PHE A 120 -5.84 -11.85 -9.63
CA PHE A 120 -4.92 -12.93 -10.00
C PHE A 120 -5.36 -14.24 -9.33
N ASP A 121 -4.92 -15.34 -9.87
CA ASP A 121 -5.17 -16.67 -9.31
C ASP A 121 -4.03 -17.03 -8.35
N PRO A 122 -4.27 -17.08 -7.01
CA PRO A 122 -3.23 -17.38 -6.05
C PRO A 122 -2.63 -18.78 -6.22
N ASN A 123 -3.43 -19.77 -6.61
CA ASN A 123 -2.96 -21.16 -6.76
C ASN A 123 -1.98 -21.28 -7.92
N LYS A 124 -2.28 -20.66 -9.07
CA LYS A 124 -1.34 -20.60 -10.19
C LYS A 124 -0.02 -19.93 -9.82
N VAL A 125 -0.10 -18.88 -9.00
CA VAL A 125 1.12 -18.19 -8.53
C VAL A 125 1.95 -19.09 -7.61
N LEU A 126 1.31 -19.84 -6.72
CA LEU A 126 1.98 -20.81 -5.84
C LEU A 126 2.69 -21.92 -6.62
N GLU A 127 2.01 -22.47 -7.63
CA GLU A 127 2.56 -23.49 -8.53
C GLU A 127 3.80 -23.00 -9.28
N LEU A 128 3.77 -21.74 -9.75
CA LEU A 128 4.88 -21.14 -10.50
C LEU A 128 6.08 -20.81 -9.60
N LEU A 129 5.85 -20.27 -8.41
CA LEU A 129 6.93 -19.78 -7.54
C LEU A 129 7.52 -20.85 -6.64
N LYS A 130 6.75 -21.88 -6.24
CA LYS A 130 7.16 -22.99 -5.38
C LYS A 130 7.98 -22.57 -4.15
N ASN A 131 7.61 -21.46 -3.51
CA ASN A 131 8.36 -20.87 -2.41
C ASN A 131 7.63 -21.09 -1.08
N LYS A 132 8.28 -21.77 -0.12
CA LYS A 132 7.71 -22.11 1.21
C LYS A 132 7.28 -20.89 2.04
N ARG A 133 7.78 -19.70 1.73
CA ARG A 133 7.38 -18.46 2.40
C ARG A 133 6.11 -17.83 1.79
N ILE A 134 5.49 -18.47 0.81
CA ILE A 134 4.27 -17.98 0.16
C ILE A 134 3.16 -18.98 0.39
N SER A 135 1.98 -18.52 0.78
CA SER A 135 0.79 -19.38 0.94
C SER A 135 -0.47 -18.62 0.51
N TYR A 136 -1.48 -19.34 0.13
CA TYR A 136 -2.83 -18.78 -0.07
C TYR A 136 -3.55 -18.67 1.29
N ILE A 137 -4.41 -17.68 1.39
CA ILE A 137 -5.37 -17.51 2.48
C ILE A 137 -6.70 -17.03 1.91
N SER A 138 -7.79 -17.63 2.31
CA SER A 138 -9.13 -17.17 1.94
C SER A 138 -9.48 -15.85 2.62
N ASN A 139 -10.38 -15.09 2.01
CA ASN A 139 -10.82 -13.81 2.56
C ASN A 139 -11.43 -13.92 3.98
N ASP A 140 -12.04 -15.07 4.31
CA ASP A 140 -12.70 -15.29 5.60
C ASP A 140 -11.72 -15.64 6.72
N GLU A 141 -10.52 -16.10 6.37
CA GLU A 141 -9.44 -16.38 7.33
C GLU A 141 -8.60 -15.14 7.68
N ILE A 142 -8.71 -14.05 6.91
CA ILE A 142 -7.91 -12.83 7.14
C ILE A 142 -8.08 -12.26 8.56
N PRO A 143 -9.29 -12.19 9.17
CA PRO A 143 -9.42 -11.68 10.54
C PRO A 143 -8.63 -12.50 11.55
N ALA A 144 -8.67 -13.84 11.46
CA ALA A 144 -7.90 -14.72 12.32
C ALA A 144 -6.38 -14.56 12.13
N LEU A 145 -5.94 -14.32 10.89
CA LEU A 145 -4.55 -14.02 10.59
C LEU A 145 -4.09 -12.71 11.25
N LEU A 146 -4.85 -11.63 11.11
CA LEU A 146 -4.50 -10.31 11.64
C LEU A 146 -4.56 -10.23 13.17
N ASN A 147 -5.38 -11.08 13.81
CA ASN A 147 -5.49 -11.16 15.27
C ASN A 147 -4.28 -11.80 15.96
N LYS A 148 -3.33 -12.40 15.21
CA LYS A 148 -2.12 -13.04 15.77
C LYS A 148 -1.09 -12.06 16.37
N LYS A 149 -1.36 -10.76 16.33
CA LYS A 149 -0.46 -9.71 16.84
C LYS A 149 0.96 -9.75 16.25
N ASP A 150 1.07 -10.22 15.02
CA ASP A 150 2.31 -10.19 14.23
C ASP A 150 2.44 -8.87 13.47
N ASP A 151 3.65 -8.57 13.01
CA ASP A 151 3.90 -7.45 12.09
C ASP A 151 3.36 -7.74 10.69
N PHE A 152 2.58 -6.81 10.13
CA PHE A 152 1.97 -6.94 8.82
C PHE A 152 2.10 -5.70 7.94
N ILE A 153 2.27 -5.94 6.64
CA ILE A 153 1.97 -4.98 5.57
C ILE A 153 0.82 -5.54 4.74
N LEU A 154 -0.24 -4.75 4.56
CA LEU A 154 -1.39 -5.08 3.71
C LEU A 154 -1.26 -4.27 2.42
N THR A 155 -1.14 -4.95 1.26
CA THR A 155 -0.80 -4.27 0.00
C THR A 155 -1.29 -5.01 -1.24
N GLY A 156 -1.07 -4.41 -2.40
CA GLY A 156 -1.29 -5.01 -3.73
C GLY A 156 -2.48 -4.46 -4.49
N SER A 157 -3.50 -3.92 -3.83
CA SER A 157 -4.67 -3.38 -4.51
C SER A 157 -5.52 -2.48 -3.62
N ILE A 158 -6.03 -1.41 -4.20
CA ILE A 158 -7.07 -0.59 -3.56
C ILE A 158 -8.35 -1.39 -3.29
N TYR A 159 -8.67 -2.38 -4.12
CA TYR A 159 -9.84 -3.26 -3.93
C TYR A 159 -9.70 -4.13 -2.68
N LEU A 160 -8.49 -4.69 -2.43
CA LEU A 160 -8.21 -5.42 -1.20
C LEU A 160 -8.40 -4.50 0.01
N ILE A 161 -7.68 -3.40 0.04
CA ILE A 161 -7.69 -2.47 1.19
C ILE A 161 -9.11 -1.94 1.45
N GLY A 162 -9.83 -1.52 0.40
CA GLY A 162 -11.21 -1.08 0.51
C GLY A 162 -12.16 -2.15 1.07
N SER A 163 -11.97 -3.42 0.68
CA SER A 163 -12.72 -4.55 1.21
C SER A 163 -12.46 -4.78 2.70
N LEU A 164 -11.17 -4.75 3.11
CA LEU A 164 -10.79 -4.94 4.52
C LEU A 164 -11.36 -3.83 5.41
N ILE A 165 -11.36 -2.59 4.93
CA ILE A 165 -11.96 -1.45 5.65
C ILE A 165 -13.49 -1.60 5.73
N LYS A 166 -14.15 -1.93 4.61
CA LYS A 166 -15.61 -2.12 4.55
C LYS A 166 -16.07 -3.24 5.51
N LYS A 167 -15.33 -4.34 5.57
CA LYS A 167 -15.57 -5.46 6.49
C LYS A 167 -15.14 -5.18 7.93
N LYS A 168 -14.59 -3.99 8.22
CA LYS A 168 -14.08 -3.58 9.55
C LYS A 168 -12.93 -4.44 10.08
N TYR A 169 -12.20 -5.14 9.21
CA TYR A 169 -11.02 -5.92 9.59
C TYR A 169 -9.82 -5.01 9.93
N VAL A 170 -9.77 -3.84 9.31
CA VAL A 170 -8.82 -2.77 9.62
C VAL A 170 -9.53 -1.41 9.64
N ARG A 171 -8.97 -0.45 10.39
CA ARG A 171 -9.46 0.93 10.45
C ARG A 171 -8.32 1.87 10.12
N LEU A 172 -8.55 2.82 9.23
CA LEU A 172 -7.59 3.89 8.97
C LEU A 172 -7.52 4.84 10.17
N LYS A 173 -6.36 5.46 10.39
CA LYS A 173 -6.25 6.56 11.36
C LYS A 173 -7.09 7.74 10.88
N LYS A 174 -7.84 8.35 11.77
CA LYS A 174 -8.59 9.60 11.50
C LYS A 174 -7.63 10.79 11.40
#